data_c8634cceea002a1a7d6007a839148f34
#
_entry.id   c8634cceea002a1a7d6007a839148f34
#
_cell.length_a   1.000
_cell.length_b   1.000
_cell.length_c   1.000
_cell.angle_alpha   90.00
_cell.angle_beta   90.00
_cell.angle_gamma   90.00
#
_symmetry.space_group_name_H-M   'P 1'
#
loop_
_entity.id
_entity.type
_entity.pdbx_description
1 polymer ?
#
loop_
_entity_poly.entity_id
_entity_poly.type
_entity_poly.pdbx_seq_one_letter_code
_entity_poly.pdbx_strand_id
1 'polypeptide(L)'
;MIGLLNRLQDLLDGFRALDFLAPLAMRLYLVPVFWMAGTKKLADMDSTIAWFGNPDWGLGLPMPELMAWAAALTEAGGAILLLIGLATRWISIPLMITMVVAAVTVHWQHGWAAIAETPESAERLAAATSLLQQHGNYDWLSGAGEFVILNNGIEFAATYFIMLLALFFIGAGKYFSIDYWIAQRFRD
;
A
#
# COMPACT_ATOMS: atom_id res chain seq x y z
N MET A 1 5.05 -16.10 40.16
CA MET A 1 5.41 -15.72 38.78
C MET A 1 4.23 -15.97 37.82
N ILE A 2 3.69 -17.17 37.69
CA ILE A 2 2.55 -17.49 36.80
C ILE A 2 1.30 -16.61 37.11
N GLY A 3 0.95 -16.41 38.40
CA GLY A 3 -0.21 -15.60 38.78
C GLY A 3 -0.09 -14.09 38.38
N LEU A 4 1.14 -13.55 38.34
CA LEU A 4 1.38 -12.20 37.84
C LEU A 4 1.22 -12.12 36.31
N LEU A 5 1.73 -13.14 35.60
CA LEU A 5 1.59 -13.23 34.15
C LEU A 5 0.13 -13.37 33.74
N ASN A 6 -0.66 -14.17 34.45
CA ASN A 6 -2.09 -14.29 34.19
C ASN A 6 -2.83 -12.96 34.40
N ARG A 7 -2.54 -12.24 35.48
CA ARG A 7 -3.16 -10.90 35.70
C ARG A 7 -2.80 -9.89 34.61
N LEU A 8 -1.55 -9.93 34.11
CA LEU A 8 -1.15 -9.08 32.98
C LEU A 8 -1.88 -9.49 31.69
N GLN A 9 -2.06 -10.79 31.48
CA GLN A 9 -2.82 -11.28 30.34
C GLN A 9 -4.30 -10.88 30.43
N ASP A 10 -4.95 -11.01 31.60
CA ASP A 10 -6.33 -10.59 31.84
C ASP A 10 -6.52 -9.09 31.55
N LEU A 11 -5.50 -8.27 31.90
CA LEU A 11 -5.49 -6.84 31.61
C LEU A 11 -5.43 -6.57 30.09
N LEU A 12 -4.59 -7.32 29.35
CA LEU A 12 -4.52 -7.23 27.89
C LEU A 12 -5.81 -7.71 27.22
N ASP A 13 -6.43 -8.75 27.76
CA ASP A 13 -7.71 -9.25 27.23
C ASP A 13 -8.85 -8.24 27.40
N GLY A 14 -8.77 -7.35 28.40
CA GLY A 14 -9.67 -6.21 28.53
C GLY A 14 -9.66 -5.25 27.33
N PHE A 15 -8.53 -5.13 26.61
CA PHE A 15 -8.44 -4.32 25.41
C PHE A 15 -9.07 -4.96 24.16
N ARG A 16 -9.53 -6.23 24.22
CA ARG A 16 -10.23 -6.86 23.08
C ARG A 16 -11.52 -6.15 22.68
N ALA A 17 -12.09 -5.33 23.55
CA ALA A 17 -13.20 -4.45 23.16
C ALA A 17 -12.83 -3.45 22.04
N LEU A 18 -11.54 -3.17 21.87
CA LEU A 18 -10.99 -2.28 20.86
C LEU A 18 -10.45 -3.01 19.61
N ASP A 19 -10.74 -4.31 19.46
CA ASP A 19 -10.25 -5.16 18.36
C ASP A 19 -10.63 -4.61 16.96
N PHE A 20 -11.69 -3.81 16.88
CA PHE A 20 -12.13 -3.16 15.65
C PHE A 20 -11.17 -2.07 15.13
N LEU A 21 -10.31 -1.53 16.00
CA LEU A 21 -9.37 -0.47 15.60
C LEU A 21 -8.33 -0.96 14.59
N ALA A 22 -7.86 -2.20 14.72
CA ALA A 22 -6.84 -2.74 13.84
C ALA A 22 -7.32 -2.84 12.37
N PRO A 23 -8.46 -3.50 12.05
CA PRO A 23 -8.96 -3.51 10.68
C PRO A 23 -9.38 -2.12 10.18
N LEU A 24 -9.90 -1.25 11.05
CA LEU A 24 -10.22 0.12 10.69
C LEU A 24 -8.96 0.90 10.27
N ALA A 25 -7.90 0.85 11.09
CA ALA A 25 -6.64 1.54 10.81
C ALA A 25 -5.99 1.03 9.51
N MET A 26 -5.95 -0.29 9.28
CA MET A 26 -5.43 -0.87 8.04
C MET A 26 -6.22 -0.39 6.82
N ARG A 27 -7.54 -0.37 6.89
CA ARG A 27 -8.39 0.14 5.81
C ARG A 27 -8.10 1.60 5.52
N LEU A 28 -8.12 2.45 6.56
CA LEU A 28 -7.88 3.90 6.42
C LEU A 28 -6.48 4.20 5.89
N TYR A 29 -5.48 3.40 6.24
CA TYR A 29 -4.13 3.52 5.69
C TYR A 29 -4.08 3.16 4.20
N LEU A 30 -4.74 2.07 3.80
CA LEU A 30 -4.73 1.59 2.42
C LEU A 30 -5.56 2.46 1.47
N VAL A 31 -6.57 3.17 1.97
CA VAL A 31 -7.44 4.04 1.15
C VAL A 31 -6.66 5.07 0.34
N PRO A 32 -5.86 5.96 0.92
CA PRO A 32 -5.10 6.93 0.12
C PRO A 32 -4.10 6.26 -0.83
N VAL A 33 -3.50 5.14 -0.45
CA VAL A 33 -2.56 4.40 -1.29
C VAL A 33 -3.23 3.96 -2.60
N PHE A 34 -4.33 3.23 -2.50
CA PHE A 34 -5.03 2.71 -3.67
C PHE A 34 -5.82 3.78 -4.42
N TRP A 35 -6.36 4.77 -3.72
CA TRP A 35 -7.04 5.90 -4.36
C TRP A 35 -6.10 6.67 -5.27
N MET A 36 -4.94 7.07 -4.77
CA MET A 36 -3.95 7.80 -5.55
C MET A 36 -3.41 6.97 -6.72
N ALA A 37 -3.13 5.69 -6.50
CA ALA A 37 -2.64 4.80 -7.55
C ALA A 37 -3.68 4.58 -8.66
N GLY A 38 -4.92 4.28 -8.29
CA GLY A 38 -6.01 4.01 -9.22
C GLY A 38 -6.45 5.27 -9.99
N THR A 39 -6.63 6.41 -9.31
CA THR A 39 -7.04 7.66 -9.95
C THR A 39 -5.95 8.22 -10.87
N LYS A 40 -4.67 8.06 -10.53
CA LYS A 40 -3.56 8.44 -11.41
C LYS A 40 -3.59 7.63 -12.73
N LYS A 41 -3.85 6.32 -12.66
CA LYS A 41 -4.00 5.48 -13.85
C LYS A 41 -5.22 5.88 -14.69
N LEU A 42 -6.34 6.17 -14.04
CA LEU A 42 -7.57 6.60 -14.72
C LEU A 42 -7.43 7.97 -15.38
N ALA A 43 -6.62 8.87 -14.81
CA ALA A 43 -6.42 10.22 -15.36
C ALA A 43 -5.63 10.21 -16.67
N ASP A 44 -4.77 9.23 -16.91
CA ASP A 44 -4.02 9.05 -18.15
C ASP A 44 -3.95 7.56 -18.51
N MET A 45 -5.05 7.06 -19.02
CA MET A 45 -5.19 5.64 -19.34
C MET A 45 -4.33 5.26 -20.55
N ASP A 46 -4.18 6.13 -21.53
CA ASP A 46 -3.39 5.84 -22.73
C ASP A 46 -1.92 5.62 -22.39
N SER A 47 -1.32 6.49 -21.58
CA SER A 47 0.04 6.29 -21.06
C SER A 47 0.14 5.06 -20.16
N THR A 48 -0.88 4.77 -19.37
CA THR A 48 -0.92 3.58 -18.51
C THR A 48 -0.94 2.30 -19.35
N ILE A 49 -1.76 2.22 -20.39
CA ILE A 49 -1.81 1.09 -21.33
C ILE A 49 -0.46 0.92 -22.04
N ALA A 50 0.12 2.02 -22.53
CA ALA A 50 1.42 1.99 -23.18
C ALA A 50 2.51 1.45 -22.23
N TRP A 51 2.53 1.89 -20.97
CA TRP A 51 3.47 1.40 -19.96
C TRP A 51 3.26 -0.07 -19.61
N PHE A 52 2.00 -0.51 -19.49
CA PHE A 52 1.69 -1.92 -19.23
C PHE A 52 2.14 -2.85 -20.35
N GLY A 53 2.05 -2.40 -21.61
CA GLY A 53 2.32 -3.22 -22.77
C GLY A 53 3.76 -3.19 -23.29
N ASN A 54 4.52 -2.15 -22.98
CA ASN A 54 5.85 -1.98 -23.54
C ASN A 54 6.88 -2.88 -22.82
N PRO A 55 7.61 -3.76 -23.55
CA PRO A 55 8.60 -4.64 -22.92
C PRO A 55 9.95 -3.97 -22.63
N ASP A 56 10.26 -2.83 -23.27
CA ASP A 56 11.57 -2.18 -23.17
C ASP A 56 11.66 -1.20 -22.00
N TRP A 57 10.57 -0.43 -21.77
CA TRP A 57 10.52 0.61 -20.72
C TRP A 57 9.30 0.50 -19.80
N GLY A 58 8.48 -0.51 -19.97
CA GLY A 58 7.27 -0.77 -19.21
C GLY A 58 7.24 -2.19 -18.62
N LEU A 59 6.05 -2.75 -18.48
CA LEU A 59 5.85 -4.04 -17.85
C LEU A 59 5.84 -5.24 -18.81
N GLY A 60 5.65 -5.00 -20.12
CA GLY A 60 5.57 -6.06 -21.12
C GLY A 60 4.43 -7.06 -20.89
N LEU A 61 3.33 -6.64 -20.26
CA LEU A 61 2.23 -7.53 -19.92
C LEU A 61 1.38 -7.88 -21.16
N PRO A 62 0.84 -9.09 -21.23
CA PRO A 62 -0.12 -9.46 -22.28
C PRO A 62 -1.44 -8.72 -22.04
N MET A 63 -2.15 -8.39 -23.13
CA MET A 63 -3.44 -7.67 -23.09
C MET A 63 -3.37 -6.38 -22.23
N PRO A 64 -2.46 -5.43 -22.55
CA PRO A 64 -2.16 -4.30 -21.68
C PRO A 64 -3.37 -3.42 -21.39
N GLU A 65 -4.27 -3.25 -22.34
CA GLU A 65 -5.51 -2.49 -22.15
C GLU A 65 -6.38 -3.11 -21.06
N LEU A 66 -6.64 -4.43 -21.13
CA LEU A 66 -7.43 -5.13 -20.12
C LEU A 66 -6.77 -5.06 -18.74
N MET A 67 -5.44 -5.29 -18.68
CA MET A 67 -4.70 -5.26 -17.42
C MET A 67 -4.66 -3.87 -16.80
N ALA A 68 -4.48 -2.82 -17.60
CA ALA A 68 -4.47 -1.44 -17.12
C ALA A 68 -5.84 -1.04 -16.54
N TRP A 69 -6.93 -1.32 -17.26
CA TRP A 69 -8.28 -1.06 -16.77
C TRP A 69 -8.60 -1.88 -15.52
N ALA A 70 -8.27 -3.17 -15.51
CA ALA A 70 -8.49 -4.02 -14.34
C ALA A 70 -7.74 -3.50 -13.10
N ALA A 71 -6.48 -3.11 -13.24
CA ALA A 71 -5.69 -2.53 -12.15
C ALA A 71 -6.28 -1.20 -11.66
N ALA A 72 -6.55 -0.27 -12.57
CA ALA A 72 -7.06 1.06 -12.24
C ALA A 72 -8.42 1.00 -11.52
N LEU A 73 -9.35 0.20 -12.04
CA LEU A 73 -10.69 0.03 -11.44
C LEU A 73 -10.63 -0.73 -10.10
N THR A 74 -9.77 -1.74 -9.99
CA THR A 74 -9.57 -2.47 -8.74
C THR A 74 -9.02 -1.56 -7.66
N GLU A 75 -8.02 -0.74 -7.96
CA GLU A 75 -7.40 0.18 -7.01
C GLU A 75 -8.37 1.30 -6.61
N ALA A 76 -8.94 2.03 -7.57
CA ALA A 76 -9.85 3.15 -7.27
C ALA A 76 -11.16 2.65 -6.61
N GLY A 77 -11.79 1.62 -7.15
CA GLY A 77 -13.00 1.02 -6.60
C GLY A 77 -12.73 0.35 -5.25
N GLY A 78 -11.59 -0.33 -5.13
CA GLY A 78 -11.13 -0.96 -3.90
C GLY A 78 -10.92 0.03 -2.77
N ALA A 79 -10.34 1.20 -3.06
CA ALA A 79 -10.19 2.28 -2.08
C ALA A 79 -11.55 2.73 -1.52
N ILE A 80 -12.58 2.90 -2.37
CA ILE A 80 -13.93 3.26 -1.93
C ILE A 80 -14.52 2.15 -1.05
N LEU A 81 -14.42 0.89 -1.48
CA LEU A 81 -14.95 -0.25 -0.73
C LEU A 81 -14.24 -0.43 0.62
N LEU A 82 -12.93 -0.24 0.67
CA LEU A 82 -12.17 -0.24 1.93
C LEU A 82 -12.57 0.92 2.84
N LEU A 83 -12.80 2.13 2.30
CA LEU A 83 -13.21 3.30 3.08
C LEU A 83 -14.50 3.03 3.84
N ILE A 84 -15.54 2.56 3.15
CA ILE A 84 -16.84 2.30 3.75
C ILE A 84 -16.93 0.93 4.44
N GLY A 85 -15.92 0.06 4.27
CA GLY A 85 -15.88 -1.29 4.83
C GLY A 85 -16.97 -2.20 4.26
N LEU A 86 -17.15 -2.14 2.94
CA LEU A 86 -18.10 -2.98 2.20
C LEU A 86 -17.35 -4.02 1.37
N ALA A 87 -17.77 -5.26 1.47
CA ALA A 87 -17.17 -6.39 0.77
C ALA A 87 -15.65 -6.49 0.97
N THR A 88 -15.16 -6.09 2.15
CA THR A 88 -13.72 -5.93 2.46
C THR A 88 -12.93 -7.19 2.15
N ARG A 89 -13.43 -8.36 2.53
CA ARG A 89 -12.75 -9.64 2.27
C ARG A 89 -12.66 -9.95 0.76
N TRP A 90 -13.70 -9.61 0.02
CA TRP A 90 -13.75 -9.85 -1.42
C TRP A 90 -12.81 -8.93 -2.20
N ILE A 91 -12.84 -7.63 -1.89
CA ILE A 91 -11.99 -6.66 -2.58
C ILE A 91 -10.51 -6.82 -2.22
N SER A 92 -10.19 -7.38 -1.05
CA SER A 92 -8.82 -7.69 -0.67
C SER A 92 -8.16 -8.67 -1.64
N ILE A 93 -8.92 -9.59 -2.26
CA ILE A 93 -8.35 -10.57 -3.19
C ILE A 93 -7.75 -9.90 -4.44
N PRO A 94 -8.52 -9.14 -5.25
CA PRO A 94 -7.95 -8.51 -6.43
C PRO A 94 -6.90 -7.43 -6.07
N LEU A 95 -7.03 -6.74 -4.93
CA LEU A 95 -5.99 -5.82 -4.45
C LEU A 95 -4.69 -6.55 -4.07
N MET A 96 -4.76 -7.74 -3.47
CA MET A 96 -3.57 -8.57 -3.24
C MET A 96 -2.93 -9.02 -4.56
N ILE A 97 -3.73 -9.35 -5.57
CA ILE A 97 -3.20 -9.70 -6.90
C ILE A 97 -2.44 -8.51 -7.50
N THR A 98 -2.98 -7.29 -7.42
CA THR A 98 -2.26 -6.09 -7.91
C THR A 98 -0.94 -5.88 -7.16
N MET A 99 -0.88 -6.15 -5.85
CA MET A 99 0.36 -6.05 -5.08
C MET A 99 1.39 -7.11 -5.48
N VAL A 100 0.95 -8.34 -5.75
CA VAL A 100 1.85 -9.40 -6.25
C VAL A 100 2.40 -9.05 -7.64
N VAL A 101 1.52 -8.59 -8.54
CA VAL A 101 1.95 -8.15 -9.87
C VAL A 101 2.97 -7.01 -9.75
N ALA A 102 2.66 -5.96 -8.96
CA ALA A 102 3.59 -4.85 -8.74
C ALA A 102 4.92 -5.30 -8.15
N ALA A 103 4.90 -6.17 -7.13
CA ALA A 103 6.11 -6.70 -6.51
C ALA A 103 6.98 -7.44 -7.52
N VAL A 104 6.40 -8.29 -8.37
CA VAL A 104 7.14 -9.14 -9.31
C VAL A 104 7.61 -8.36 -10.54
N THR A 105 6.75 -7.51 -11.11
CA THR A 105 7.05 -6.86 -12.40
C THR A 105 7.76 -5.53 -12.28
N VAL A 106 7.56 -4.79 -11.17
CA VAL A 106 8.11 -3.44 -10.99
C VAL A 106 9.26 -3.43 -9.98
N HIS A 107 9.08 -4.12 -8.84
CA HIS A 107 9.91 -3.89 -7.65
C HIS A 107 10.97 -4.97 -7.41
N TRP A 108 10.77 -6.19 -7.93
CA TRP A 108 11.61 -7.35 -7.62
C TRP A 108 13.10 -7.12 -7.87
N GLN A 109 13.43 -6.53 -9.01
CA GLN A 109 14.80 -6.25 -9.41
C GLN A 109 15.53 -5.25 -8.51
N HIS A 110 14.78 -4.49 -7.70
CA HIS A 110 15.32 -3.47 -6.79
C HIS A 110 15.52 -3.99 -5.36
N GLY A 111 15.28 -5.28 -5.11
CA GLY A 111 15.43 -5.89 -3.80
C GLY A 111 14.34 -5.47 -2.80
N TRP A 112 14.69 -5.43 -1.51
CA TRP A 112 13.71 -5.21 -0.45
C TRP A 112 13.38 -3.73 -0.22
N ALA A 113 14.38 -2.91 0.06
CA ALA A 113 14.20 -1.57 0.59
C ALA A 113 13.56 -0.60 -0.42
N ALA A 114 12.60 0.19 0.04
CA ALA A 114 11.98 1.26 -0.76
C ALA A 114 12.92 2.44 -0.95
N ILE A 115 13.66 2.82 0.10
CA ILE A 115 14.66 3.88 0.09
C ILE A 115 16.03 3.21 0.26
N ALA A 116 17.03 3.68 -0.50
CA ALA A 116 18.36 3.15 -0.41
C ALA A 116 19.08 3.68 0.84
N GLU A 117 19.48 2.77 1.75
CA GLU A 117 20.16 3.06 3.01
C GLU A 117 21.56 2.44 3.07
N THR A 118 22.17 2.14 1.93
CA THR A 118 23.54 1.60 1.88
C THR A 118 24.56 2.70 2.09
N PRO A 119 25.76 2.38 2.64
CA PRO A 119 26.85 3.37 2.76
C PRO A 119 27.18 4.06 1.42
N GLU A 120 27.17 3.30 0.33
CA GLU A 120 27.40 3.83 -1.01
C GLU A 120 26.30 4.81 -1.45
N SER A 121 25.04 4.53 -1.18
CA SER A 121 23.94 5.44 -1.49
C SER A 121 24.02 6.72 -0.67
N ALA A 122 24.41 6.63 0.61
CA ALA A 122 24.61 7.78 1.48
C ALA A 122 25.73 8.68 0.96
N GLU A 123 26.85 8.10 0.52
CA GLU A 123 27.97 8.84 -0.08
C GLU A 123 27.56 9.56 -1.38
N ARG A 124 26.85 8.86 -2.26
CA ARG A 124 26.32 9.44 -3.50
C ARG A 124 25.33 10.59 -3.24
N LEU A 125 24.47 10.42 -2.25
CA LEU A 125 23.53 11.46 -1.84
C LEU A 125 24.24 12.68 -1.27
N ALA A 126 25.25 12.46 -0.41
CA ALA A 126 26.07 13.54 0.16
C ALA A 126 26.82 14.32 -0.94
N ALA A 127 27.39 13.62 -1.93
CA ALA A 127 28.05 14.26 -3.06
C ALA A 127 27.08 15.10 -3.89
N ALA A 128 25.90 14.57 -4.21
CA ALA A 128 24.87 15.32 -4.93
C ALA A 128 24.38 16.54 -4.15
N THR A 129 24.16 16.39 -2.85
CA THR A 129 23.77 17.48 -1.94
C THR A 129 24.82 18.58 -1.91
N SER A 130 26.12 18.23 -1.82
CA SER A 130 27.23 19.19 -1.87
C SER A 130 27.27 20.00 -3.16
N LEU A 131 27.03 19.35 -4.31
CA LEU A 131 26.95 20.05 -5.59
C LEU A 131 25.77 21.03 -5.65
N LEU A 132 24.61 20.63 -5.13
CA LEU A 132 23.43 21.48 -5.05
C LEU A 132 23.63 22.68 -4.13
N GLN A 133 24.36 22.48 -3.00
CA GLN A 133 24.71 23.58 -2.08
C GLN A 133 25.66 24.58 -2.70
N GLN A 134 26.60 24.11 -3.53
CA GLN A 134 27.62 24.98 -4.16
C GLN A 134 27.08 25.72 -5.39
N HIS A 135 26.23 25.10 -6.18
CA HIS A 135 25.85 25.57 -7.52
C HIS A 135 24.35 25.69 -7.75
N GLY A 136 23.53 25.26 -6.79
CA GLY A 136 22.06 25.29 -6.89
C GLY A 136 21.42 26.17 -5.83
N ASN A 137 20.10 26.23 -5.87
CA ASN A 137 19.28 26.85 -4.84
C ASN A 137 18.80 25.77 -3.86
N TYR A 138 19.73 25.26 -3.03
CA TYR A 138 19.49 24.12 -2.17
C TYR A 138 18.33 24.33 -1.21
N ASP A 139 18.25 25.50 -0.57
CA ASP A 139 17.18 25.79 0.41
C ASP A 139 15.79 25.78 -0.23
N TRP A 140 15.70 26.28 -1.45
CA TRP A 140 14.45 26.23 -2.21
C TRP A 140 14.10 24.79 -2.63
N LEU A 141 15.08 24.03 -3.12
CA LEU A 141 14.89 22.66 -3.57
C LEU A 141 14.53 21.72 -2.40
N SER A 142 15.10 21.92 -1.22
CA SER A 142 14.86 21.11 -0.02
C SER A 142 13.67 21.61 0.82
N GLY A 143 13.08 22.76 0.47
CA GLY A 143 11.98 23.37 1.21
C GLY A 143 10.69 22.51 1.28
N ALA A 144 10.53 21.55 0.39
CA ALA A 144 9.43 20.59 0.40
C ALA A 144 9.77 19.24 1.06
N GLY A 145 11.01 19.03 1.49
CA GLY A 145 11.48 17.78 2.10
C GLY A 145 12.94 17.48 1.75
N GLU A 146 13.49 16.47 2.40
CA GLU A 146 14.87 16.02 2.18
C GLU A 146 14.99 15.17 0.90
N PHE A 147 16.20 15.21 0.31
CA PHE A 147 16.51 14.34 -0.82
C PHE A 147 16.80 12.92 -0.34
N VAL A 148 16.27 11.95 -1.07
CA VAL A 148 16.52 10.53 -0.84
C VAL A 148 16.80 9.82 -2.16
N ILE A 149 17.55 8.73 -2.12
CA ILE A 149 17.69 7.85 -3.27
C ILE A 149 16.56 6.82 -3.22
N LEU A 150 15.61 6.92 -4.13
CA LEU A 150 14.53 5.95 -4.24
C LEU A 150 15.07 4.64 -4.83
N ASN A 151 15.11 3.60 -4.01
CA ASN A 151 15.49 2.25 -4.46
C ASN A 151 14.31 1.51 -5.12
N ASN A 152 13.08 1.86 -4.73
CA ASN A 152 11.85 1.30 -5.30
C ASN A 152 11.69 -0.21 -5.10
N GLY A 153 12.20 -0.77 -4.00
CA GLY A 153 12.10 -2.19 -3.68
C GLY A 153 10.69 -2.65 -3.30
N ILE A 154 10.56 -3.94 -3.02
CA ILE A 154 9.27 -4.61 -2.78
C ILE A 154 8.60 -4.27 -1.43
N GLU A 155 9.26 -3.57 -0.55
CA GLU A 155 8.86 -3.31 0.84
C GLU A 155 7.41 -2.81 0.96
N PHE A 156 7.05 -1.77 0.19
CA PHE A 156 5.68 -1.24 0.27
C PHE A 156 4.65 -2.20 -0.32
N ALA A 157 4.95 -2.84 -1.45
CA ALA A 157 4.04 -3.81 -2.04
C ALA A 157 3.79 -5.01 -1.11
N ALA A 158 4.85 -5.49 -0.43
CA ALA A 158 4.76 -6.55 0.56
C ALA A 158 3.96 -6.12 1.80
N THR A 159 4.19 -4.90 2.29
CA THR A 159 3.46 -4.33 3.44
C THR A 159 1.96 -4.24 3.13
N TYR A 160 1.59 -3.69 1.99
CA TYR A 160 0.18 -3.58 1.58
C TYR A 160 -0.46 -4.94 1.36
N PHE A 161 0.28 -5.88 0.77
CA PHE A 161 -0.18 -7.26 0.63
C PHE A 161 -0.49 -7.91 1.98
N ILE A 162 0.41 -7.77 2.99
CA ILE A 162 0.21 -8.34 4.33
C ILE A 162 -1.00 -7.69 5.02
N MET A 163 -1.18 -6.36 4.89
CA MET A 163 -2.35 -5.69 5.45
C MET A 163 -3.66 -6.17 4.79
N LEU A 164 -3.67 -6.35 3.48
CA LEU A 164 -4.82 -6.90 2.75
C LEU A 164 -5.09 -8.36 3.14
N LEU A 165 -4.05 -9.16 3.32
CA LEU A 165 -4.16 -10.55 3.77
C LEU A 165 -4.78 -10.60 5.18
N ALA A 166 -4.36 -9.72 6.08
CA ALA A 166 -4.99 -9.60 7.39
C ALA A 166 -6.48 -9.23 7.25
N LEU A 167 -6.82 -8.22 6.45
CA LEU A 167 -8.21 -7.82 6.20
C LEU A 167 -9.04 -8.94 5.53
N PHE A 168 -8.43 -9.76 4.69
CA PHE A 168 -9.09 -10.92 4.10
C PHE A 168 -9.55 -11.92 5.17
N PHE A 169 -8.72 -12.19 6.18
CA PHE A 169 -9.06 -13.13 7.25
C PHE A 169 -9.95 -12.53 8.34
N ILE A 170 -9.64 -11.32 8.82
CA ILE A 170 -10.36 -10.70 9.95
C ILE A 170 -11.59 -9.89 9.49
N GLY A 171 -11.67 -9.51 8.21
CA GLY A 171 -12.78 -8.70 7.68
C GLY A 171 -12.64 -7.21 7.97
N ALA A 172 -13.72 -6.47 7.76
CA ALA A 172 -13.77 -5.02 7.85
C ALA A 172 -13.71 -4.44 9.28
N GLY A 173 -13.88 -5.30 10.28
CA GLY A 173 -14.03 -4.87 11.69
C GLY A 173 -15.46 -4.51 12.06
N LYS A 174 -15.66 -4.28 13.38
CA LYS A 174 -16.96 -3.95 13.97
C LYS A 174 -17.23 -2.45 13.84
N TYR A 175 -18.48 -2.05 13.99
CA TYR A 175 -19.02 -0.69 14.11
C TYR A 175 -18.81 0.22 12.90
N PHE A 176 -17.60 0.41 12.43
CA PHE A 176 -17.23 1.33 11.35
C PHE A 176 -17.13 0.63 9.97
N SER A 177 -18.00 -0.33 9.70
CA SER A 177 -18.06 -1.03 8.42
C SER A 177 -19.48 -1.40 8.03
N ILE A 178 -19.79 -1.28 6.75
CA ILE A 178 -21.09 -1.73 6.20
C ILE A 178 -21.20 -3.25 6.32
N ASP A 179 -20.13 -4.01 6.12
CA ASP A 179 -20.09 -5.47 6.28
C ASP A 179 -20.60 -5.92 7.66
N TYR A 180 -20.23 -5.18 8.71
CA TYR A 180 -20.68 -5.48 10.07
C TYR A 180 -22.20 -5.31 10.22
N TRP A 181 -22.75 -4.19 9.73
CA TRP A 181 -24.18 -3.92 9.86
C TRP A 181 -25.04 -4.84 8.98
N ILE A 182 -24.53 -5.22 7.80
CA ILE A 182 -25.17 -6.25 6.95
C ILE A 182 -25.17 -7.59 7.69
N ALA A 183 -24.04 -7.99 8.26
CA ALA A 183 -23.93 -9.25 8.99
C ALA A 183 -24.89 -9.27 10.20
N GLN A 184 -24.99 -8.17 10.95
CA GLN A 184 -25.94 -8.09 12.10
C GLN A 184 -27.42 -8.18 11.66
N ARG A 185 -27.73 -7.73 10.46
CA ARG A 185 -29.13 -7.72 9.98
C ARG A 185 -29.56 -8.99 9.29
N PHE A 186 -28.64 -9.69 8.63
CA PHE A 186 -28.97 -10.75 7.66
C PHE A 186 -28.21 -12.08 7.88
N ARG A 187 -27.30 -12.16 8.85
CA ARG A 187 -26.63 -13.39 9.23
C ARG A 187 -27.10 -13.79 10.63
N ASP A 188 -27.76 -14.94 10.70
CA ASP A 188 -28.12 -15.65 11.93
C ASP A 188 -26.88 -16.29 12.56
#